data_e01e016ed167c0ec225054626e473b68
#
_entry.id   e01e016ed167c0ec225054626e473b68
#
_cell.length_a   1.000
_cell.length_b   1.000
_cell.length_c   1.000
_cell.angle_alpha   90.00
_cell.angle_beta   90.00
_cell.angle_gamma   90.00
#
_symmetry.space_group_name_H-M   'P 1'
#
loop_
_entity.id
_entity.type
_entity.pdbx_description
1 polymer ?
#
loop_
_entity_poly.entity_id
_entity_poly.type
_entity_poly.pdbx_seq_one_letter_code
_entity_poly.pdbx_strand_id
1 'polypeptide(L)'
;MGITFAKSERSTLGIEWELQLIDKDSFDLRQCASTILEEVERLHPDNGLVHREMLLNTVEIISRPRHRVRDCVIDLIEGINLVRPVTSALRVELASAGSHPFANPSYQQVTDSKRYEELVNRTQYWGRQMLLFGTHVHVGIENRDKVLPKIGRAHV
;
A
#
# COMPACT_ATOMS: atom_id res chain seq x y z
N MET A 1 2.39 25.76 -16.89
CA MET A 1 2.06 25.74 -15.44
C MET A 1 3.19 25.05 -14.70
N GLY A 2 3.81 25.75 -13.71
CA GLY A 2 4.84 25.11 -12.88
C GLY A 2 4.19 24.18 -11.84
N ILE A 3 4.80 23.03 -11.59
CA ILE A 3 4.37 22.11 -10.51
C ILE A 3 4.67 22.78 -9.18
N THR A 4 3.65 22.91 -8.34
CA THR A 4 3.81 23.43 -6.96
C THR A 4 4.55 22.38 -6.12
N PHE A 5 5.64 22.78 -5.49
CA PHE A 5 6.39 21.89 -4.59
C PHE A 5 5.66 21.73 -3.26
N ALA A 6 5.27 20.50 -2.94
CA ALA A 6 4.73 20.15 -1.63
C ALA A 6 5.90 19.99 -0.62
N LYS A 7 6.07 21.00 0.22
CA LYS A 7 7.12 21.01 1.25
C LYS A 7 6.78 20.03 2.38
N SER A 8 7.71 19.18 2.74
CA SER A 8 7.63 18.30 3.91
C SER A 8 8.61 18.71 4.99
N GLU A 9 8.38 18.30 6.22
CA GLU A 9 9.34 18.52 7.29
C GLU A 9 10.62 17.72 7.01
N ARG A 10 11.76 18.34 7.26
CA ARG A 10 13.07 17.76 6.97
C ARG A 10 13.31 16.48 7.77
N SER A 11 13.83 15.47 7.09
CA SER A 11 14.26 14.20 7.69
C SER A 11 13.12 13.42 8.37
N THR A 12 11.87 13.70 8.02
CA THR A 12 10.76 12.80 8.34
C THR A 12 10.78 11.59 7.43
N LEU A 13 10.25 10.49 7.92
CA LEU A 13 10.07 9.23 7.22
C LEU A 13 8.58 8.89 7.19
N GLY A 14 8.12 8.32 6.08
CA GLY A 14 6.84 7.65 5.95
C GLY A 14 7.06 6.30 5.29
N ILE A 15 6.30 5.28 5.70
CA ILE A 15 6.37 3.94 5.11
C ILE A 15 4.98 3.55 4.66
N GLU A 16 4.87 3.06 3.44
CA GLU A 16 3.71 2.38 2.87
C GLU A 16 4.06 0.91 2.67
N TRP A 17 3.22 0.02 3.13
CA TRP A 17 3.45 -1.42 3.05
C TRP A 17 2.23 -2.11 2.47
N GLU A 18 2.37 -2.61 1.25
CA GLU A 18 1.35 -3.35 0.54
C GLU A 18 1.37 -4.82 0.96
N LEU A 19 0.24 -5.30 1.47
CA LEU A 19 0.06 -6.66 1.95
C LEU A 19 -0.94 -7.42 1.09
N GLN A 20 -0.54 -8.62 0.68
CA GLN A 20 -1.38 -9.56 -0.04
C GLN A 20 -2.44 -10.15 0.88
N LEU A 21 -3.64 -10.32 0.36
CA LEU A 21 -4.74 -11.04 1.00
C LEU A 21 -4.76 -12.48 0.49
N ILE A 22 -4.29 -13.40 1.32
CA ILE A 22 -4.13 -14.82 0.98
C ILE A 22 -5.28 -15.63 1.58
N ASP A 23 -5.97 -16.37 0.76
CA ASP A 23 -6.97 -17.35 1.20
C ASP A 23 -6.29 -18.51 1.94
N LYS A 24 -6.75 -18.83 3.16
CA LYS A 24 -6.14 -19.85 4.03
C LYS A 24 -6.23 -21.27 3.49
N ASP A 25 -7.16 -21.54 2.61
CA ASP A 25 -7.43 -22.90 2.14
C ASP A 25 -6.73 -23.16 0.80
N SER A 26 -6.80 -22.19 -0.13
CA SER A 26 -6.20 -22.32 -1.45
C SER A 26 -4.79 -21.75 -1.57
N PHE A 27 -4.39 -20.91 -0.63
CA PHE A 27 -3.17 -20.09 -0.68
C PHE A 27 -3.09 -19.12 -1.87
N ASP A 28 -4.17 -18.93 -2.60
CA ASP A 28 -4.25 -17.96 -3.71
C ASP A 28 -4.70 -16.58 -3.21
N LEU A 29 -4.57 -15.57 -4.07
CA LEU A 29 -4.99 -14.20 -3.78
C LEU A 29 -6.53 -14.10 -3.69
N ARG A 30 -7.04 -13.42 -2.67
CA ARG A 30 -8.46 -13.23 -2.44
C ARG A 30 -8.89 -11.78 -2.65
N GLN A 31 -9.91 -11.59 -3.48
CA GLN A 31 -10.45 -10.28 -3.90
C GLN A 31 -11.44 -9.73 -2.84
N CYS A 32 -10.95 -9.39 -1.65
CA CYS A 32 -11.83 -9.00 -0.53
C CYS A 32 -11.40 -7.71 0.19
N ALA A 33 -10.52 -6.90 -0.41
CA ALA A 33 -10.03 -5.69 0.22
C ALA A 33 -11.16 -4.72 0.59
N SER A 34 -12.17 -4.55 -0.27
CA SER A 34 -13.29 -3.64 0.03
C SER A 34 -14.03 -4.03 1.31
N THR A 35 -14.37 -5.32 1.46
CA THR A 35 -15.03 -5.82 2.67
C THR A 35 -14.18 -5.61 3.92
N ILE A 36 -12.87 -5.85 3.81
CA ILE A 36 -11.95 -5.64 4.94
C ILE A 36 -11.89 -4.17 5.33
N LEU A 37 -11.75 -3.27 4.34
CA LEU A 37 -11.65 -1.83 4.57
C LEU A 37 -12.94 -1.26 5.16
N GLU A 38 -14.10 -1.67 4.67
CA GLU A 38 -15.41 -1.26 5.20
C GLU A 38 -15.56 -1.68 6.67
N GLU A 39 -15.16 -2.90 7.00
CA GLU A 39 -15.26 -3.40 8.37
C GLU A 39 -14.22 -2.75 9.30
N VAL A 40 -13.01 -2.53 8.84
CA VAL A 40 -11.99 -1.79 9.61
C VAL A 40 -12.45 -0.36 9.87
N GLU A 41 -12.99 0.34 8.87
CA GLU A 41 -13.51 1.70 9.05
C GLU A 41 -14.71 1.74 10.00
N ARG A 42 -15.59 0.75 9.94
CA ARG A 42 -16.72 0.62 10.87
C ARG A 42 -16.28 0.43 12.33
N LEU A 43 -15.22 -0.37 12.56
CA LEU A 43 -14.69 -0.66 13.89
C LEU A 43 -13.76 0.44 14.42
N HIS A 44 -13.03 1.08 13.53
CA HIS A 44 -11.97 2.05 13.83
C HIS A 44 -12.06 3.25 12.88
N PRO A 45 -13.09 4.11 13.01
CA PRO A 45 -13.29 5.26 12.14
C PRO A 45 -12.05 6.19 12.16
N ASP A 46 -11.74 6.76 11.00
CA ASP A 46 -10.65 7.73 10.83
C ASP A 46 -9.27 7.22 11.32
N ASN A 47 -9.02 5.89 11.25
CA ASN A 47 -7.77 5.31 11.76
C ASN A 47 -6.53 5.84 11.04
N GLY A 48 -6.64 6.21 9.76
CA GLY A 48 -5.58 6.84 8.96
C GLY A 48 -4.34 5.95 8.71
N LEU A 49 -4.40 4.65 9.01
CA LEU A 49 -3.29 3.70 8.86
C LEU A 49 -3.55 2.64 7.81
N VAL A 50 -4.83 2.31 7.55
CA VAL A 50 -5.24 1.24 6.63
C VAL A 50 -5.87 1.84 5.40
N HIS A 51 -5.31 1.56 4.24
CA HIS A 51 -5.70 2.19 2.99
C HIS A 51 -6.01 1.18 1.89
N ARG A 52 -6.73 1.69 0.91
CA ARG A 52 -7.07 0.98 -0.33
C ARG A 52 -5.92 1.08 -1.31
N GLU A 53 -5.65 -0.04 -1.99
CA GLU A 53 -4.70 -0.10 -3.10
C GLU A 53 -5.40 -0.43 -4.44
N MET A 54 -4.59 -0.51 -5.52
CA MET A 54 -5.10 -0.71 -6.89
C MET A 54 -5.87 -2.02 -7.04
N LEU A 55 -5.39 -3.10 -6.41
CA LEU A 55 -6.00 -4.43 -6.54
C LEU A 55 -6.87 -4.78 -5.33
N LEU A 56 -7.98 -5.48 -5.57
CA LEU A 56 -8.87 -5.96 -4.52
C LEU A 56 -8.29 -7.10 -3.67
N ASN A 57 -7.13 -7.60 -4.02
CA ASN A 57 -6.37 -8.60 -3.26
C ASN A 57 -5.28 -8.00 -2.37
N THR A 58 -5.30 -6.67 -2.17
CA THR A 58 -4.25 -5.94 -1.46
C THR A 58 -4.86 -4.95 -0.49
N VAL A 59 -4.25 -4.83 0.69
CA VAL A 59 -4.44 -3.71 1.60
C VAL A 59 -3.11 -3.03 1.83
N GLU A 60 -3.13 -1.71 1.94
CA GLU A 60 -1.95 -0.90 2.23
C GLU A 60 -1.99 -0.45 3.68
N ILE A 61 -0.88 -0.64 4.38
CA ILE A 61 -0.67 -0.11 5.73
C ILE A 61 0.34 1.02 5.64
N ILE A 62 -0.02 2.20 6.12
CA ILE A 62 0.87 3.37 6.09
C ILE A 62 1.25 3.82 7.50
N SER A 63 2.47 4.32 7.64
CA SER A 63 2.89 4.99 8.87
C SER A 63 2.55 6.47 8.81
N ARG A 64 2.37 7.09 9.97
CA ARG A 64 2.40 8.55 10.08
C ARG A 64 3.80 9.07 9.75
N PRO A 65 3.97 10.35 9.37
CA PRO A 65 5.29 10.97 9.26
C PRO A 65 6.02 10.91 10.61
N ARG A 66 7.21 10.28 10.63
CA ARG A 66 8.01 10.05 11.84
C ARG A 66 9.47 10.46 11.63
N HIS A 67 10.21 10.68 12.70
CA HIS A 67 11.65 10.98 12.64
C HIS A 67 12.54 9.73 12.80
N ARG A 68 11.96 8.60 13.19
CA ARG A 68 12.71 7.36 13.46
C ARG A 68 11.99 6.18 12.81
N VAL A 69 12.76 5.28 12.22
CA VAL A 69 12.24 4.04 11.62
C VAL A 69 11.42 3.23 12.63
N ARG A 70 11.89 3.15 13.89
CA ARG A 70 11.17 2.44 14.95
C ARG A 70 9.74 2.94 15.13
N ASP A 71 9.52 4.24 15.06
CA ASP A 71 8.19 4.82 15.25
C ASP A 71 7.26 4.53 14.05
N CYS A 72 7.83 4.50 12.82
CA CYS A 72 7.10 4.01 11.64
C CYS A 72 6.69 2.54 11.80
N VAL A 73 7.59 1.68 12.29
CA VAL A 73 7.29 0.26 12.53
C VAL A 73 6.18 0.08 13.56
N ILE A 74 6.13 0.91 14.61
CA ILE A 74 5.03 0.89 15.58
C ILE A 74 3.70 1.22 14.91
N ASP A 75 3.64 2.24 14.04
CA ASP A 75 2.43 2.58 13.30
C ASP A 75 2.00 1.43 12.37
N LEU A 76 2.94 0.77 11.67
CA LEU A 76 2.63 -0.38 10.81
C LEU A 76 2.07 -1.57 11.61
N ILE A 77 2.63 -1.85 12.79
CA ILE A 77 2.11 -2.89 13.70
C ILE A 77 0.70 -2.52 14.17
N GLU A 78 0.47 -1.25 14.51
CA GLU A 78 -0.86 -0.75 14.87
C GLU A 78 -1.85 -1.03 13.72
N GLY A 79 -1.52 -0.64 12.48
CA GLY A 79 -2.36 -0.88 11.30
C GLY A 79 -2.65 -2.38 11.06
N ILE A 80 -1.63 -3.24 11.17
CA ILE A 80 -1.82 -4.70 11.08
C ILE A 80 -2.80 -5.20 12.15
N ASN A 81 -2.71 -4.70 13.37
CA ASN A 81 -3.59 -5.11 14.46
C ASN A 81 -5.05 -4.67 14.25
N LEU A 82 -5.30 -3.59 13.49
CA LEU A 82 -6.65 -3.21 13.07
C LEU A 82 -7.22 -4.18 12.03
N VAL A 83 -6.40 -4.64 11.10
CA VAL A 83 -6.83 -5.49 9.98
C VAL A 83 -6.97 -6.96 10.38
N ARG A 84 -6.08 -7.47 11.22
CA ARG A 84 -5.98 -8.90 11.56
C ARG A 84 -7.26 -9.54 12.12
N PRO A 85 -8.05 -8.91 12.99
CA PRO A 85 -9.32 -9.50 13.45
C PRO A 85 -10.30 -9.73 12.30
N VAL A 86 -10.38 -8.79 11.35
CA VAL A 86 -11.27 -8.87 10.20
C VAL A 86 -10.82 -9.95 9.23
N THR A 87 -9.53 -9.97 8.87
CA THR A 87 -8.97 -10.99 7.97
C THR A 87 -9.10 -12.40 8.56
N SER A 88 -8.87 -12.55 9.87
CA SER A 88 -9.02 -13.84 10.56
C SER A 88 -10.44 -14.38 10.48
N ALA A 89 -11.45 -13.52 10.67
CA ALA A 89 -12.87 -13.89 10.54
C ALA A 89 -13.23 -14.34 9.11
N LEU A 90 -12.60 -13.75 8.11
CA LEU A 90 -12.76 -14.07 6.70
C LEU A 90 -11.91 -15.27 6.23
N ARG A 91 -11.11 -15.89 7.09
CA ARG A 91 -10.12 -16.93 6.75
C ARG A 91 -9.11 -16.45 5.71
N VAL A 92 -8.62 -15.21 5.89
CA VAL A 92 -7.59 -14.58 5.08
C VAL A 92 -6.35 -14.36 5.91
N GLU A 93 -5.19 -14.61 5.34
CA GLU A 93 -3.88 -14.24 5.91
C GLU A 93 -3.30 -13.03 5.19
N LEU A 94 -2.50 -12.26 5.92
CA LEU A 94 -1.69 -11.19 5.36
C LEU A 94 -0.31 -11.73 5.02
N ALA A 95 0.14 -11.53 3.79
CA ALA A 95 1.47 -11.91 3.36
C ALA A 95 2.23 -10.71 2.75
N SER A 96 3.55 -10.69 2.96
CA SER A 96 4.46 -9.71 2.39
C SER A 96 5.45 -10.41 1.46
N ALA A 97 5.31 -10.17 0.16
CA ALA A 97 6.23 -10.60 -0.87
C ALA A 97 6.10 -9.68 -2.08
N GLY A 98 7.16 -9.50 -2.87
CA GLY A 98 7.14 -8.60 -4.03
C GLY A 98 6.20 -9.05 -5.15
N SER A 99 5.83 -10.34 -5.20
CA SER A 99 4.84 -10.89 -6.12
C SER A 99 4.25 -12.18 -5.53
N HIS A 100 3.18 -12.70 -6.12
CA HIS A 100 2.59 -13.98 -5.73
C HIS A 100 3.14 -15.11 -6.64
N PRO A 101 3.55 -16.26 -6.10
CA PRO A 101 4.29 -17.28 -6.86
C PRO A 101 3.47 -18.00 -7.94
N PHE A 102 2.14 -18.09 -7.81
CA PHE A 102 1.30 -18.82 -8.76
C PHE A 102 -0.05 -18.15 -9.07
N ALA A 103 -0.38 -17.02 -8.48
CA ALA A 103 -1.63 -16.33 -8.81
C ALA A 103 -1.66 -15.88 -10.27
N ASN A 104 -2.79 -16.08 -10.92
CA ASN A 104 -2.97 -15.65 -12.30
C ASN A 104 -3.36 -14.16 -12.36
N PRO A 105 -2.53 -13.30 -12.98
CA PRO A 105 -2.83 -11.87 -13.09
C PRO A 105 -4.17 -11.57 -13.77
N SER A 106 -4.60 -12.41 -14.72
CA SER A 106 -5.84 -12.21 -15.48
C SER A 106 -7.11 -12.35 -14.63
N TYR A 107 -7.02 -12.97 -13.46
CA TYR A 107 -8.15 -13.14 -12.54
C TYR A 107 -8.24 -12.05 -11.48
N GLN A 108 -7.25 -11.18 -11.43
CA GLN A 108 -7.22 -10.13 -10.42
C GLN A 108 -8.14 -8.98 -10.79
N GLN A 109 -8.77 -8.40 -9.78
CA GLN A 109 -9.72 -7.32 -9.94
C GLN A 109 -9.13 -6.00 -9.46
N VAL A 110 -9.36 -4.97 -10.25
CA VAL A 110 -8.95 -3.60 -9.93
C VAL A 110 -10.02 -2.94 -9.09
N THR A 111 -9.60 -2.18 -8.10
CA THR A 111 -10.47 -1.32 -7.31
C THR A 111 -11.19 -0.31 -8.22
N ASP A 112 -12.50 -0.14 -8.03
CA ASP A 112 -13.32 0.84 -8.75
C ASP A 112 -12.83 2.26 -8.40
N SER A 113 -12.04 2.81 -9.31
CA SER A 113 -11.47 4.15 -9.19
C SER A 113 -11.06 4.68 -10.58
N LYS A 114 -11.48 5.90 -10.90
CA LYS A 114 -11.11 6.57 -12.16
C LYS A 114 -9.60 6.61 -12.39
N ARG A 115 -8.80 6.77 -11.32
CA ARG A 115 -7.33 6.76 -11.41
C ARG A 115 -6.79 5.41 -11.88
N TYR A 116 -7.33 4.33 -11.35
CA TYR A 116 -6.88 2.98 -11.70
C TYR A 116 -7.39 2.54 -13.07
N GLU A 117 -8.63 2.93 -13.43
CA GLU A 117 -9.15 2.74 -14.79
C GLU A 117 -8.26 3.43 -15.84
N GLU A 118 -7.86 4.69 -15.58
CA GLU A 118 -6.96 5.42 -16.47
C GLU A 118 -5.60 4.73 -16.58
N LEU A 119 -5.04 4.25 -15.47
CA LEU A 119 -3.77 3.52 -15.46
C LEU A 119 -3.86 2.26 -16.30
N VAL A 120 -4.89 1.43 -16.08
CA VAL A 120 -5.12 0.20 -16.86
C VAL A 120 -5.35 0.52 -18.33
N ASN A 121 -6.12 1.57 -18.65
CA ASN A 121 -6.38 1.98 -20.03
C ASN A 121 -5.11 2.44 -20.76
N ARG A 122 -4.17 3.09 -20.05
CA ARG A 122 -2.89 3.53 -20.61
C ARG A 122 -1.89 2.41 -20.78
N THR A 123 -1.85 1.48 -19.83
CA THR A 123 -0.86 0.40 -19.77
C THR A 123 -1.34 -0.89 -20.42
N GLN A 124 -2.69 -1.01 -20.65
CA GLN A 124 -3.33 -2.14 -21.34
C GLN A 124 -2.90 -3.49 -20.74
N TYR A 125 -2.29 -4.36 -21.55
CA TYR A 125 -1.82 -5.68 -21.14
C TYR A 125 -0.92 -5.64 -19.91
N TRP A 126 0.06 -4.72 -19.88
CA TRP A 126 1.02 -4.63 -18.78
C TRP A 126 0.38 -4.20 -17.47
N GLY A 127 -0.58 -3.27 -17.49
CA GLY A 127 -1.31 -2.86 -16.28
C GLY A 127 -2.10 -3.99 -15.65
N ARG A 128 -2.63 -4.88 -16.48
CA ARG A 128 -3.37 -6.07 -16.01
C ARG A 128 -2.46 -7.18 -15.48
N GLN A 129 -1.17 -7.15 -15.80
CA GLN A 129 -0.18 -8.12 -15.32
C GLN A 129 0.54 -7.66 -14.05
N MET A 130 0.24 -6.48 -13.53
CA MET A 130 0.91 -5.91 -12.36
C MET A 130 0.42 -6.56 -11.06
N LEU A 131 0.98 -7.74 -10.74
CA LEU A 131 0.91 -8.38 -9.42
C LEU A 131 2.18 -8.04 -8.64
N LEU A 132 2.34 -6.76 -8.31
CA LEU A 132 3.47 -6.24 -7.58
C LEU A 132 3.00 -5.68 -6.26
N PHE A 133 3.70 -6.02 -5.19
CA PHE A 133 3.43 -5.59 -3.83
C PHE A 133 4.72 -5.04 -3.24
N GLY A 134 4.69 -3.80 -2.82
CA GLY A 134 5.90 -3.07 -2.45
C GLY A 134 5.96 -2.66 -0.99
N THR A 135 7.12 -2.19 -0.64
CA THR A 135 7.32 -1.35 0.54
C THR A 135 7.96 -0.06 0.07
N HIS A 136 7.25 1.04 0.23
CA HIS A 136 7.73 2.36 -0.15
C HIS A 136 8.22 3.12 1.08
N VAL A 137 9.37 3.77 0.96
CA VAL A 137 9.91 4.64 2.00
C VAL A 137 9.97 6.07 1.48
N HIS A 138 9.21 6.95 2.10
CA HIS A 138 9.17 8.36 1.81
C HIS A 138 10.12 9.11 2.74
N VAL A 139 10.87 10.06 2.18
CA VAL A 139 11.77 10.92 2.96
C VAL A 139 11.33 12.37 2.80
N GLY A 140 11.04 13.03 3.92
CA GLY A 140 10.62 14.43 3.95
C GLY A 140 11.73 15.36 3.47
N ILE A 141 11.38 16.28 2.56
CA ILE A 141 12.30 17.26 1.97
C ILE A 141 11.69 18.66 2.13
N GLU A 142 12.45 19.54 2.75
CA GLU A 142 12.03 20.92 3.07
C GLU A 142 12.26 21.92 1.94
N ASN A 143 13.12 21.55 0.94
CA ASN A 143 13.53 22.46 -0.14
C ASN A 143 13.54 21.74 -1.48
N ARG A 144 12.91 22.35 -2.50
CA ARG A 144 12.84 21.85 -3.86
C ARG A 144 14.22 21.51 -4.47
N ASP A 145 15.23 22.34 -4.20
CA ASP A 145 16.57 22.18 -4.78
C ASP A 145 17.30 20.94 -4.25
N LYS A 146 16.78 20.31 -3.17
CA LYS A 146 17.35 19.11 -2.56
C LYS A 146 16.72 17.80 -3.08
N VAL A 147 15.68 17.87 -3.90
CA VAL A 147 14.96 16.66 -4.37
C VAL A 147 15.86 15.79 -5.22
N LEU A 148 16.38 16.33 -6.34
CA LEU A 148 17.23 15.57 -7.27
C LEU A 148 18.56 15.11 -6.65
N PRO A 149 19.28 15.94 -5.86
CA PRO A 149 20.50 15.47 -5.18
C PRO A 149 20.27 14.31 -4.21
N LYS A 150 19.10 14.23 -3.56
CA LYS A 150 18.77 13.10 -2.68
C LYS A 150 18.48 11.83 -3.46
N ILE A 151 17.74 11.91 -4.55
CA ILE A 151 17.45 10.77 -5.45
C ILE A 151 18.76 10.20 -5.99
N GLY A 152 19.70 11.04 -6.44
CA GLY A 152 20.99 10.60 -6.96
C GLY A 152 21.88 9.87 -5.94
N ARG A 153 21.69 10.11 -4.65
CA ARG A 153 22.43 9.41 -3.58
C ARG A 153 21.84 8.06 -3.15
N ALA A 154 20.64 7.77 -3.54
CA ALA A 154 20.00 6.48 -3.24
C ALA A 154 20.55 5.31 -4.09
N HIS A 155 21.41 5.59 -5.06
CA HIS A 155 22.00 4.61 -5.98
C HIS A 155 23.52 4.40 -5.76
N VAL A 156 24.07 4.81 -4.63
CA VAL A 156 25.50 4.63 -4.29
C VAL A 156 25.65 3.57 -3.22
#